data_248373a1b9a451899137179195a7f027
#
_entry.id   248373a1b9a451899137179195a7f027
#
_cell.length_a   1.000
_cell.length_b   1.000
_cell.length_c   1.000
_cell.angle_alpha   90.00
_cell.angle_beta   90.00
_cell.angle_gamma   90.00
#
_symmetry.space_group_name_H-M   'P 1'
#
loop_
_entity.id
_entity.type
_entity.pdbx_description
1 polymer ?
#
loop_
_entity_poly.entity_id
_entity_poly.type
_entity_poly.pdbx_seq_one_letter_code
_entity_poly.pdbx_strand_id
1 'polypeptide(L)'
;MNLPGVTASDAAPVTIEVAVDPPYPVIVGTGLLGELGELLGTRHRVAILHQPILAQTAEAIRTHLAGYGVDAHRIELPDAEAGKDLEVVGFLWEVLGRIGIGRKDAIVSLGGGAATDVAGFAAATWLRGVDIVHVPTTLLAMVDAAVGGKTGINTGAGKNLVGAFHQPTAVIVDLAVLETLPRNELVAGMAEVVKAGFIADPVILELIEADPQAALDPLGSVLPVLIRRAIEVKASVVAADEKESALREILNYGHTLAHAIERRERYRWRHGAAVSVGLVFAAELARLGGRLDAATAQRHRDVLVALGLPVTYDADALPELLGYMAGDKKTRSGVLRFVVLDGLGRPGRLEGRIRRYWRPRMPKSPVPVMRAVHMRRGAGSEDGLGTERT
;
A
#
# COMPACT_ATOMS: atom_id res chain seq x y z
N MET A 1 -6.72 15.30 -25.15
CA MET A 1 -5.39 14.91 -25.71
C MET A 1 -4.93 13.73 -24.85
N ASN A 2 -4.90 12.53 -25.42
CA ASN A 2 -4.50 11.33 -24.65
C ASN A 2 -3.02 11.41 -24.32
N LEU A 3 -2.67 11.11 -23.07
CA LEU A 3 -1.27 10.97 -22.66
C LEU A 3 -0.62 9.81 -23.41
N PRO A 4 0.67 9.87 -23.80
CA PRO A 4 1.33 8.80 -24.54
C PRO A 4 1.31 7.50 -23.74
N GLY A 5 0.76 6.42 -24.33
CA GLY A 5 0.71 5.08 -23.75
C GLY A 5 -0.60 4.71 -23.07
N VAL A 6 -1.61 5.57 -23.05
CA VAL A 6 -2.92 5.27 -22.45
C VAL A 6 -3.94 4.98 -23.57
N THR A 7 -4.37 3.72 -23.67
CA THR A 7 -5.55 3.33 -24.46
C THR A 7 -6.78 3.48 -23.57
N ALA A 8 -7.74 4.30 -23.96
CA ALA A 8 -8.99 4.45 -23.23
C ALA A 8 -9.74 3.12 -23.19
N SER A 9 -10.08 2.63 -22.00
CA SER A 9 -11.07 1.58 -21.85
C SER A 9 -12.46 2.17 -22.09
N ASP A 10 -13.34 1.47 -22.81
CA ASP A 10 -14.71 1.92 -23.09
C ASP A 10 -15.64 1.93 -21.86
N ALA A 11 -15.16 1.51 -20.69
CA ALA A 11 -15.93 1.51 -19.44
C ALA A 11 -15.84 2.88 -18.76
N ALA A 12 -16.99 3.47 -18.44
CA ALA A 12 -17.04 4.72 -17.68
C ALA A 12 -16.36 4.59 -16.32
N PRO A 13 -15.64 5.62 -15.84
CA PRO A 13 -15.04 5.63 -14.52
C PRO A 13 -16.08 5.39 -13.42
N VAL A 14 -15.68 4.70 -12.36
CA VAL A 14 -16.50 4.47 -11.18
C VAL A 14 -16.02 5.38 -10.06
N THR A 15 -16.94 6.13 -9.45
CA THR A 15 -16.65 6.97 -8.29
C THR A 15 -17.13 6.29 -7.02
N ILE A 16 -16.23 6.13 -6.05
CA ILE A 16 -16.50 5.62 -4.70
C ILE A 16 -16.33 6.80 -3.74
N GLU A 17 -17.38 7.20 -3.06
CA GLU A 17 -17.31 8.25 -2.06
C GLU A 17 -16.78 7.71 -0.73
N VAL A 18 -15.79 8.37 -0.16
CA VAL A 18 -15.36 8.16 1.23
C VAL A 18 -16.08 9.17 2.09
N ALA A 19 -17.11 8.71 2.83
CA ALA A 19 -18.02 9.54 3.59
C ALA A 19 -17.44 10.00 4.94
N VAL A 20 -16.37 10.79 4.89
CA VAL A 20 -15.76 11.51 6.03
C VAL A 20 -16.14 12.99 5.97
N ASP A 21 -15.64 13.83 6.86
CA ASP A 21 -15.94 15.26 6.85
C ASP A 21 -14.66 16.10 6.58
N PRO A 22 -14.57 16.76 5.40
CA PRO A 22 -15.44 16.67 4.22
C PRO A 22 -15.31 15.33 3.46
N PRO A 23 -16.36 14.87 2.75
CA PRO A 23 -16.28 13.67 1.93
C PRO A 23 -15.40 13.91 0.70
N TYR A 24 -14.79 12.84 0.16
CA TYR A 24 -13.98 12.93 -1.04
C TYR A 24 -14.20 11.73 -1.96
N PRO A 25 -14.03 11.90 -3.29
CA PRO A 25 -14.14 10.83 -4.27
C PRO A 25 -12.85 10.02 -4.40
N VAL A 26 -12.99 8.71 -4.60
CA VAL A 26 -11.99 7.82 -5.19
C VAL A 26 -12.51 7.45 -6.58
N ILE A 27 -11.85 7.92 -7.62
CA ILE A 27 -12.24 7.71 -9.02
C ILE A 27 -11.39 6.58 -9.58
N VAL A 28 -12.04 5.50 -10.03
CA VAL A 28 -11.38 4.30 -10.54
C VAL A 28 -11.72 4.10 -12.01
N GLY A 29 -10.72 3.99 -12.87
CA GLY A 29 -10.91 3.80 -14.30
C GLY A 29 -9.59 3.72 -15.04
N THR A 30 -9.62 3.84 -16.36
CA THR A 30 -8.45 3.81 -17.23
C THR A 30 -8.29 5.14 -17.95
N GLY A 31 -7.07 5.68 -18.02
CA GLY A 31 -6.79 6.94 -18.72
C GLY A 31 -7.23 8.18 -17.95
N LEU A 32 -7.29 8.13 -16.63
CA LEU A 32 -7.84 9.16 -15.76
C LEU A 32 -6.88 10.32 -15.48
N LEU A 33 -5.62 10.24 -15.86
CA LEU A 33 -4.67 11.32 -15.57
C LEU A 33 -5.07 12.67 -16.23
N GLY A 34 -5.89 12.61 -17.28
CA GLY A 34 -6.48 13.79 -17.90
C GLY A 34 -7.49 14.51 -17.00
N GLU A 35 -8.20 13.81 -16.11
CA GLU A 35 -9.19 14.37 -15.19
C GLU A 35 -8.56 15.34 -14.17
N LEU A 36 -7.24 15.24 -13.94
CA LEU A 36 -6.53 16.16 -13.05
C LEU A 36 -6.67 17.63 -13.48
N GLY A 37 -6.85 17.91 -14.77
CA GLY A 37 -7.09 19.25 -15.28
C GLY A 37 -8.40 19.84 -14.78
N GLU A 38 -9.48 19.06 -14.77
CA GLU A 38 -10.78 19.50 -14.26
C GLU A 38 -10.78 19.64 -12.73
N LEU A 39 -10.14 18.70 -12.02
CA LEU A 39 -10.03 18.72 -10.56
C LEU A 39 -9.20 19.89 -10.03
N LEU A 40 -8.14 20.27 -10.76
CA LEU A 40 -7.11 21.19 -10.28
C LEU A 40 -7.08 22.51 -11.08
N GLY A 41 -7.83 22.63 -12.18
CA GLY A 41 -7.77 23.77 -13.10
C GLY A 41 -8.17 25.12 -12.49
N THR A 42 -8.78 25.13 -11.32
CA THR A 42 -9.08 26.36 -10.56
C THR A 42 -7.96 26.77 -9.60
N ARG A 43 -6.90 25.95 -9.44
CA ARG A 43 -5.75 26.26 -8.60
C ARG A 43 -4.77 27.15 -9.35
N HIS A 44 -4.11 28.03 -8.62
CA HIS A 44 -3.09 28.87 -9.21
C HIS A 44 -1.77 28.08 -9.39
N ARG A 45 -1.40 27.30 -8.37
CA ARG A 45 -0.20 26.46 -8.38
C ARG A 45 -0.49 25.03 -7.94
N VAL A 46 0.30 24.10 -8.49
CA VAL A 46 0.27 22.68 -8.10
C VAL A 46 1.69 22.13 -7.98
N ALA A 47 1.99 21.50 -6.85
CA ALA A 47 3.24 20.76 -6.67
C ALA A 47 3.00 19.27 -6.94
N ILE A 48 3.67 18.69 -7.93
CA ILE A 48 3.58 17.28 -8.30
C ILE A 48 4.78 16.56 -7.68
N LEU A 49 4.55 15.83 -6.59
CA LEU A 49 5.57 15.02 -5.91
C LEU A 49 5.58 13.62 -6.52
N HIS A 50 6.70 13.20 -7.08
CA HIS A 50 6.78 11.95 -7.83
C HIS A 50 8.07 11.18 -7.57
N GLN A 51 8.02 9.85 -7.74
CA GLN A 51 9.20 8.99 -7.72
C GLN A 51 9.98 9.09 -9.04
N PRO A 52 11.31 8.83 -9.07
CA PRO A 52 12.15 9.01 -10.26
C PRO A 52 11.64 8.29 -11.51
N ILE A 53 11.16 7.04 -11.35
CA ILE A 53 10.62 6.22 -12.43
C ILE A 53 9.39 6.84 -13.11
N LEU A 54 8.69 7.75 -12.44
CA LEU A 54 7.46 8.41 -12.91
C LEU A 54 7.71 9.82 -13.48
N ALA A 55 8.97 10.20 -13.70
CA ALA A 55 9.33 11.54 -14.14
C ALA A 55 8.65 11.95 -15.47
N GLN A 56 8.49 11.02 -16.41
CA GLN A 56 7.80 11.28 -17.68
C GLN A 56 6.29 11.50 -17.47
N THR A 57 5.66 10.68 -16.63
CA THR A 57 4.24 10.81 -16.28
C THR A 57 3.99 12.14 -15.55
N ALA A 58 4.86 12.49 -14.61
CA ALA A 58 4.80 13.78 -13.90
C ALA A 58 4.94 14.97 -14.85
N GLU A 59 5.81 14.88 -15.89
CA GLU A 59 5.96 15.91 -16.89
C GLU A 59 4.71 16.01 -17.79
N ALA A 60 4.12 14.88 -18.14
CA ALA A 60 2.87 14.87 -18.90
C ALA A 60 1.73 15.54 -18.11
N ILE A 61 1.59 15.25 -16.82
CA ILE A 61 0.62 15.91 -15.92
C ILE A 61 0.92 17.40 -15.83
N ARG A 62 2.19 17.81 -15.63
CA ARG A 62 2.58 19.22 -15.58
C ARG A 62 2.18 19.97 -16.84
N THR A 63 2.47 19.39 -18.00
CA THR A 63 2.12 19.99 -19.31
C THR A 63 0.62 20.09 -19.49
N HIS A 64 -0.13 19.06 -19.08
CA HIS A 64 -1.59 19.04 -19.14
C HIS A 64 -2.20 20.15 -18.27
N LEU A 65 -1.75 20.30 -17.02
CA LEU A 65 -2.19 21.35 -16.10
C LEU A 65 -1.85 22.76 -16.60
N ALA A 66 -0.71 22.92 -17.27
CA ALA A 66 -0.36 24.20 -17.89
C ALA A 66 -1.38 24.64 -18.96
N GLY A 67 -2.02 23.69 -19.67
CA GLY A 67 -3.11 23.93 -20.60
C GLY A 67 -4.37 24.53 -19.95
N TYR A 68 -4.55 24.34 -18.65
CA TYR A 68 -5.59 24.94 -17.81
C TYR A 68 -5.14 26.26 -17.14
N GLY A 69 -3.92 26.73 -17.42
CA GLY A 69 -3.36 27.93 -16.82
C GLY A 69 -2.79 27.73 -15.41
N VAL A 70 -2.60 26.49 -14.98
CA VAL A 70 -2.02 26.14 -13.68
C VAL A 70 -0.49 26.19 -13.77
N ASP A 71 0.16 26.90 -12.83
CA ASP A 71 1.61 26.91 -12.66
C ASP A 71 2.03 25.64 -11.87
N ALA A 72 2.30 24.56 -12.61
CA ALA A 72 2.60 23.25 -12.03
C ALA A 72 4.11 22.98 -11.98
N HIS A 73 4.58 22.49 -10.81
CA HIS A 73 5.98 22.21 -10.52
C HIS A 73 6.18 20.74 -10.16
N ARG A 74 7.18 20.09 -10.77
CA ARG A 74 7.57 18.72 -10.41
C ARG A 74 8.62 18.74 -9.31
N ILE A 75 8.43 17.87 -8.33
CA ILE A 75 9.38 17.67 -7.22
C ILE A 75 9.67 16.17 -7.12
N GLU A 76 10.90 15.78 -7.36
CA GLU A 76 11.31 14.38 -7.30
C GLU A 76 11.55 13.96 -5.86
N LEU A 77 10.98 12.82 -5.47
CA LEU A 77 11.17 12.17 -4.17
C LEU A 77 12.21 11.06 -4.29
N PRO A 78 12.97 10.76 -3.24
CA PRO A 78 13.74 9.53 -3.17
C PRO A 78 12.84 8.30 -3.35
N ASP A 79 13.40 7.21 -3.92
CA ASP A 79 12.62 6.02 -4.22
C ASP A 79 12.19 5.26 -2.95
N ALA A 80 10.99 4.68 -3.01
CA ALA A 80 10.40 3.82 -1.99
C ALA A 80 10.48 4.41 -0.56
N GLU A 81 10.80 3.59 0.43
CA GLU A 81 10.84 3.98 1.85
C GLU A 81 11.91 5.05 2.17
N ALA A 82 12.92 5.24 1.32
CA ALA A 82 13.90 6.32 1.50
C ALA A 82 13.26 7.72 1.40
N GLY A 83 12.12 7.82 0.71
CA GLY A 83 11.35 9.07 0.64
C GLY A 83 10.66 9.45 1.97
N LYS A 84 10.49 8.49 2.90
CA LYS A 84 9.76 8.71 4.16
C LYS A 84 10.68 9.17 5.30
N ASP A 85 11.60 10.08 5.02
CA ASP A 85 12.53 10.63 6.01
C ASP A 85 12.20 12.09 6.34
N LEU A 86 12.57 12.52 7.55
CA LEU A 86 12.37 13.90 7.99
C LEU A 86 13.15 14.92 7.15
N GLU A 87 14.35 14.54 6.68
CA GLU A 87 15.17 15.41 5.81
C GLU A 87 14.45 15.65 4.48
N VAL A 88 13.79 14.64 3.93
CA VAL A 88 12.97 14.77 2.71
C VAL A 88 11.81 15.72 2.93
N VAL A 89 11.11 15.61 4.05
CA VAL A 89 10.01 16.53 4.39
C VAL A 89 10.52 17.95 4.59
N GLY A 90 11.66 18.14 5.24
CA GLY A 90 12.31 19.45 5.37
C GLY A 90 12.61 20.08 4.00
N PHE A 91 13.19 19.30 3.09
CA PHE A 91 13.41 19.72 1.70
C PHE A 91 12.10 20.09 0.99
N LEU A 92 11.04 19.28 1.16
CA LEU A 92 9.74 19.57 0.57
C LEU A 92 9.19 20.92 1.05
N TRP A 93 9.23 21.21 2.36
CA TRP A 93 8.76 22.50 2.87
C TRP A 93 9.54 23.69 2.29
N GLU A 94 10.87 23.57 2.14
CA GLU A 94 11.68 24.61 1.51
C GLU A 94 11.29 24.83 0.04
N VAL A 95 11.08 23.76 -0.73
CA VAL A 95 10.67 23.85 -2.12
C VAL A 95 9.25 24.44 -2.25
N LEU A 96 8.29 23.94 -1.44
CA LEU A 96 6.91 24.49 -1.43
C LEU A 96 6.91 25.98 -1.12
N GLY A 97 7.75 26.44 -0.20
CA GLY A 97 7.93 27.86 0.10
C GLY A 97 8.53 28.64 -1.07
N ARG A 98 9.54 28.09 -1.72
CA ARG A 98 10.24 28.72 -2.86
C ARG A 98 9.34 28.88 -4.06
N ILE A 99 8.52 27.87 -4.39
CA ILE A 99 7.56 27.94 -5.50
C ILE A 99 6.27 28.66 -5.11
N GLY A 100 6.10 29.01 -3.83
CA GLY A 100 5.00 29.82 -3.34
C GLY A 100 3.65 29.11 -3.28
N ILE A 101 3.62 27.81 -2.89
CA ILE A 101 2.37 27.07 -2.65
C ILE A 101 1.59 27.75 -1.52
N GLY A 102 0.42 28.27 -1.85
CA GLY A 102 -0.52 28.90 -0.93
C GLY A 102 -1.63 27.96 -0.45
N ARG A 103 -2.51 28.48 0.42
CA ARG A 103 -3.61 27.69 1.02
C ARG A 103 -4.68 27.23 0.04
N LYS A 104 -4.79 27.88 -1.12
CA LYS A 104 -5.76 27.55 -2.18
C LYS A 104 -5.13 26.72 -3.30
N ASP A 105 -3.85 26.43 -3.20
CA ASP A 105 -3.11 25.57 -4.12
C ASP A 105 -3.20 24.12 -3.67
N ALA A 106 -2.63 23.20 -4.44
CA ALA A 106 -2.71 21.80 -4.16
C ALA A 106 -1.36 21.07 -4.34
N ILE A 107 -1.24 19.93 -3.66
CA ILE A 107 -0.20 18.96 -3.90
C ILE A 107 -0.81 17.76 -4.63
N VAL A 108 -0.08 17.19 -5.58
CA VAL A 108 -0.38 15.91 -6.22
C VAL A 108 0.70 14.93 -5.81
N SER A 109 0.35 13.81 -5.21
CA SER A 109 1.28 12.68 -5.04
C SER A 109 1.14 11.71 -6.20
N LEU A 110 2.22 11.40 -6.87
CA LEU A 110 2.27 10.43 -7.96
C LEU A 110 3.27 9.33 -7.57
N GLY A 111 2.78 8.15 -7.19
CA GLY A 111 3.65 7.07 -6.76
C GLY A 111 2.99 5.97 -5.94
N GLY A 112 3.82 5.10 -5.36
CA GLY A 112 3.39 4.06 -4.43
C GLY A 112 3.07 4.60 -3.03
N GLY A 113 2.81 3.69 -2.07
CA GLY A 113 2.40 4.05 -0.71
C GLY A 113 3.37 4.98 0.02
N ALA A 114 4.67 4.84 -0.18
CA ALA A 114 5.65 5.75 0.44
C ALA A 114 5.50 7.19 -0.07
N ALA A 115 5.24 7.36 -1.37
CA ALA A 115 5.01 8.68 -1.95
C ALA A 115 3.71 9.31 -1.46
N THR A 116 2.61 8.52 -1.36
CA THR A 116 1.34 9.02 -0.82
C THR A 116 1.47 9.43 0.64
N ASP A 117 2.18 8.64 1.46
CA ASP A 117 2.37 8.92 2.89
C ASP A 117 3.17 10.21 3.12
N VAL A 118 4.34 10.37 2.47
CA VAL A 118 5.19 11.55 2.67
C VAL A 118 4.59 12.80 2.07
N ALA A 119 3.97 12.70 0.89
CA ALA A 119 3.30 13.84 0.26
C ALA A 119 2.08 14.28 1.09
N GLY A 120 1.30 13.32 1.60
CA GLY A 120 0.20 13.57 2.50
C GLY A 120 0.65 14.27 3.79
N PHE A 121 1.78 13.85 4.37
CA PHE A 121 2.33 14.50 5.56
C PHE A 121 2.87 15.91 5.26
N ALA A 122 3.52 16.10 4.11
CA ALA A 122 3.94 17.42 3.68
C ALA A 122 2.72 18.35 3.49
N ALA A 123 1.64 17.85 2.86
CA ALA A 123 0.39 18.61 2.69
C ALA A 123 -0.26 18.96 4.04
N ALA A 124 -0.34 18.00 4.96
CA ALA A 124 -0.91 18.19 6.28
C ALA A 124 -0.20 19.27 7.11
N THR A 125 1.11 19.38 6.94
CA THR A 125 1.97 20.25 7.76
C THR A 125 2.27 21.59 7.09
N TRP A 126 2.25 21.68 5.76
CA TRP A 126 2.43 22.92 5.04
C TRP A 126 1.24 23.87 5.28
N LEU A 127 1.50 25.08 5.75
CA LEU A 127 0.50 26.11 6.10
C LEU A 127 -0.63 25.61 7.02
N ARG A 128 -0.41 24.54 7.79
CA ARG A 128 -1.36 23.81 8.65
C ARG A 128 -2.44 23.05 7.88
N GLY A 129 -2.15 22.67 6.65
CA GLY A 129 -3.00 21.90 5.77
C GLY A 129 -3.23 22.60 4.42
N VAL A 130 -2.87 21.93 3.34
CA VAL A 130 -3.21 22.29 1.96
C VAL A 130 -3.84 21.08 1.30
N ASP A 131 -4.60 21.32 0.23
CA ASP A 131 -5.26 20.25 -0.51
C ASP A 131 -4.25 19.29 -1.12
N ILE A 132 -4.61 17.99 -1.11
CA ILE A 132 -3.83 16.95 -1.77
C ILE A 132 -4.72 16.05 -2.62
N VAL A 133 -4.24 15.70 -3.82
CA VAL A 133 -4.81 14.67 -4.67
C VAL A 133 -3.81 13.53 -4.75
N HIS A 134 -4.25 12.31 -4.44
CA HIS A 134 -3.42 11.13 -4.58
C HIS A 134 -3.61 10.47 -5.94
N VAL A 135 -2.51 10.13 -6.61
CA VAL A 135 -2.46 9.33 -7.84
C VAL A 135 -1.59 8.11 -7.55
N PRO A 136 -2.17 7.07 -6.91
CA PRO A 136 -1.44 5.85 -6.56
C PRO A 136 -1.07 5.07 -7.82
N THR A 137 0.18 4.61 -7.90
CA THR A 137 0.71 3.87 -9.06
C THR A 137 1.06 2.41 -8.75
N THR A 138 0.81 1.94 -7.54
CA THR A 138 0.92 0.53 -7.16
C THR A 138 -0.40 0.02 -6.65
N LEU A 139 -0.69 -1.28 -6.85
CA LEU A 139 -1.91 -1.89 -6.34
C LEU A 139 -2.08 -1.68 -4.83
N LEU A 140 -1.00 -1.86 -4.06
CA LEU A 140 -1.00 -1.61 -2.62
C LEU A 140 -1.44 -0.17 -2.27
N ALA A 141 -0.95 0.81 -2.99
CA ALA A 141 -1.34 2.19 -2.74
C ALA A 141 -2.79 2.47 -3.14
N MET A 142 -3.27 1.88 -4.24
CA MET A 142 -4.64 2.02 -4.73
C MET A 142 -5.67 1.51 -3.72
N VAL A 143 -5.44 0.32 -3.16
CA VAL A 143 -6.41 -0.33 -2.27
C VAL A 143 -6.18 -0.05 -0.79
N ASP A 144 -5.03 0.54 -0.45
CA ASP A 144 -4.69 0.81 0.95
C ASP A 144 -4.14 2.23 1.19
N ALA A 145 -2.91 2.55 0.86
CA ALA A 145 -2.22 3.73 1.37
C ALA A 145 -2.87 5.07 0.97
N ALA A 146 -3.40 5.20 -0.26
CA ALA A 146 -3.99 6.45 -0.75
C ALA A 146 -5.38 6.74 -0.16
N VAL A 147 -6.03 5.79 0.52
CA VAL A 147 -7.40 5.92 1.02
C VAL A 147 -7.41 5.98 2.55
N GLY A 148 -8.06 7.01 3.10
CA GLY A 148 -8.30 7.12 4.54
C GLY A 148 -7.37 8.05 5.32
N GLY A 149 -6.62 8.91 4.61
CA GLY A 149 -5.95 10.09 5.18
C GLY A 149 -4.83 9.81 6.18
N LYS A 150 -4.39 8.57 6.36
CA LYS A 150 -3.19 8.27 7.15
C LYS A 150 -1.97 8.74 6.37
N THR A 151 -1.22 9.66 6.95
CA THR A 151 0.04 10.16 6.39
C THR A 151 1.14 10.04 7.40
N GLY A 152 2.40 9.93 6.96
CA GLY A 152 3.47 9.83 7.94
C GLY A 152 4.84 9.55 7.36
N ILE A 153 5.81 9.64 8.25
CA ILE A 153 7.22 9.41 8.00
C ILE A 153 7.80 8.40 8.98
N ASN A 154 8.95 7.88 8.61
CA ASN A 154 9.70 6.96 9.43
C ASN A 154 10.65 7.71 10.38
N THR A 155 10.99 7.07 11.48
CA THR A 155 11.97 7.58 12.45
C THR A 155 12.93 6.47 12.82
N GLY A 156 14.01 6.80 13.50
CA GLY A 156 14.94 5.79 14.03
C GLY A 156 14.28 4.79 14.99
N ALA A 157 13.12 5.13 15.57
CA ALA A 157 12.37 4.26 16.47
C ALA A 157 11.44 3.28 15.71
N GLY A 158 11.02 3.61 14.48
CA GLY A 158 10.14 2.75 13.68
C GLY A 158 9.44 3.49 12.55
N LYS A 159 8.69 2.71 11.73
CA LYS A 159 7.88 3.22 10.62
C LYS A 159 6.62 3.93 11.12
N ASN A 160 6.23 5.00 10.40
CA ASN A 160 4.95 5.69 10.53
C ASN A 160 4.63 6.19 11.96
N LEU A 161 5.65 6.44 12.79
CA LEU A 161 5.45 6.91 14.16
C LEU A 161 5.16 8.42 14.24
N VAL A 162 5.55 9.17 13.23
CA VAL A 162 5.25 10.60 13.08
C VAL A 162 4.36 10.76 11.86
N GLY A 163 3.19 11.35 12.04
CA GLY A 163 2.21 11.50 10.97
C GLY A 163 1.01 12.34 11.39
N ALA A 164 0.09 12.49 10.46
CA ALA A 164 -1.17 13.19 10.66
C ALA A 164 -2.30 12.45 9.93
N PHE A 165 -3.53 12.64 10.40
CA PHE A 165 -4.71 12.35 9.60
C PHE A 165 -5.02 13.56 8.74
N HIS A 166 -4.89 13.41 7.42
CA HIS A 166 -5.15 14.46 6.44
C HIS A 166 -5.82 13.84 5.22
N GLN A 167 -7.13 14.03 5.11
CA GLN A 167 -7.91 13.44 4.02
C GLN A 167 -7.56 14.11 2.69
N PRO A 168 -7.41 13.34 1.60
CA PRO A 168 -7.22 13.91 0.28
C PRO A 168 -8.50 14.57 -0.22
N THR A 169 -8.38 15.52 -1.14
CA THR A 169 -9.55 16.08 -1.85
C THR A 169 -10.06 15.16 -2.94
N ALA A 170 -9.22 14.29 -3.47
CA ALA A 170 -9.57 13.19 -4.37
C ALA A 170 -8.47 12.14 -4.43
N VAL A 171 -8.83 10.92 -4.84
CA VAL A 171 -7.89 9.85 -5.22
C VAL A 171 -8.20 9.42 -6.64
N ILE A 172 -7.21 9.44 -7.52
CA ILE A 172 -7.33 9.05 -8.93
C ILE A 172 -6.62 7.72 -9.13
N VAL A 173 -7.39 6.65 -9.23
CA VAL A 173 -6.92 5.29 -9.44
C VAL A 173 -6.97 4.98 -10.93
N ASP A 174 -5.90 5.34 -11.64
CA ASP A 174 -5.75 5.03 -13.05
C ASP A 174 -5.19 3.62 -13.23
N LEU A 175 -6.03 2.70 -13.70
CA LEU A 175 -5.67 1.30 -13.86
C LEU A 175 -4.61 1.06 -14.94
N ALA A 176 -4.45 1.97 -15.90
CA ALA A 176 -3.43 1.85 -16.95
C ALA A 176 -2.01 1.80 -16.38
N VAL A 177 -1.76 2.41 -15.23
CA VAL A 177 -0.42 2.39 -14.62
C VAL A 177 0.00 1.00 -14.15
N LEU A 178 -0.95 0.07 -13.95
CA LEU A 178 -0.65 -1.30 -13.53
C LEU A 178 -0.01 -2.14 -14.64
N GLU A 179 -0.15 -1.75 -15.92
CA GLU A 179 0.49 -2.44 -17.04
C GLU A 179 2.02 -2.39 -16.94
N THR A 180 2.56 -1.32 -16.36
CA THR A 180 4.00 -1.11 -16.18
C THR A 180 4.49 -1.54 -14.79
N LEU A 181 3.57 -1.89 -13.89
CA LEU A 181 3.93 -2.30 -12.54
C LEU A 181 4.62 -3.68 -12.55
N PRO A 182 5.81 -3.83 -11.95
CA PRO A 182 6.44 -5.13 -11.82
C PRO A 182 5.52 -6.17 -11.17
N ARG A 183 5.45 -7.38 -11.76
CA ARG A 183 4.53 -8.44 -11.30
C ARG A 183 4.65 -8.74 -9.80
N ASN A 184 5.85 -8.67 -9.23
CA ASN A 184 6.06 -8.90 -7.80
C ASN A 184 5.47 -7.79 -6.91
N GLU A 185 5.35 -6.56 -7.42
CA GLU A 185 4.64 -5.46 -6.73
C GLU A 185 3.11 -5.65 -6.84
N LEU A 186 2.63 -6.10 -8.01
CA LEU A 186 1.23 -6.43 -8.21
C LEU A 186 0.80 -7.55 -7.25
N VAL A 187 1.55 -8.66 -7.23
CA VAL A 187 1.30 -9.80 -6.33
C VAL A 187 1.34 -9.36 -4.86
N ALA A 188 2.30 -8.52 -4.48
CA ALA A 188 2.35 -8.01 -3.11
C ALA A 188 1.09 -7.21 -2.73
N GLY A 189 0.60 -6.37 -3.64
CA GLY A 189 -0.64 -5.61 -3.41
C GLY A 189 -1.88 -6.49 -3.23
N MET A 190 -1.91 -7.67 -3.86
CA MET A 190 -3.03 -8.62 -3.72
C MET A 190 -3.23 -9.12 -2.28
N ALA A 191 -2.23 -9.06 -1.41
CA ALA A 191 -2.41 -9.43 0.00
C ALA A 191 -3.45 -8.53 0.71
N GLU A 192 -3.51 -7.24 0.36
CA GLU A 192 -4.49 -6.30 0.89
C GLU A 192 -5.88 -6.52 0.29
N VAL A 193 -5.94 -6.88 -0.99
CA VAL A 193 -7.19 -7.26 -1.65
C VAL A 193 -7.77 -8.52 -1.00
N VAL A 194 -6.95 -9.56 -0.77
CA VAL A 194 -7.35 -10.79 -0.06
C VAL A 194 -7.78 -10.48 1.37
N LYS A 195 -7.07 -9.60 2.07
CA LYS A 195 -7.47 -9.14 3.41
C LYS A 195 -8.88 -8.55 3.39
N ALA A 196 -9.19 -7.66 2.45
CA ALA A 196 -10.52 -7.08 2.30
C ALA A 196 -11.59 -8.16 2.09
N GLY A 197 -11.27 -9.20 1.30
CA GLY A 197 -12.12 -10.37 1.09
C GLY A 197 -12.45 -11.11 2.37
N PHE A 198 -11.45 -11.37 3.21
CA PHE A 198 -11.65 -12.10 4.47
C PHE A 198 -12.36 -11.30 5.55
N ILE A 199 -12.13 -9.99 5.63
CA ILE A 199 -12.73 -9.17 6.71
C ILE A 199 -14.13 -8.67 6.41
N ALA A 200 -14.53 -8.52 5.11
CA ALA A 200 -15.79 -7.87 4.79
C ALA A 200 -16.48 -8.33 3.50
N ASP A 201 -15.75 -8.65 2.43
CA ASP A 201 -16.35 -8.94 1.11
C ASP A 201 -15.88 -10.28 0.52
N PRO A 202 -16.54 -11.41 0.87
CA PRO A 202 -16.15 -12.73 0.38
C PRO A 202 -16.17 -12.91 -1.14
N VAL A 203 -16.90 -12.08 -1.89
CA VAL A 203 -16.92 -12.13 -3.36
C VAL A 203 -15.51 -11.90 -3.96
N ILE A 204 -14.68 -11.11 -3.29
CA ILE A 204 -13.26 -10.94 -3.66
C ILE A 204 -12.55 -12.31 -3.72
N LEU A 205 -12.77 -13.15 -2.70
CA LEU A 205 -12.14 -14.47 -2.62
C LEU A 205 -12.68 -15.40 -3.71
N GLU A 206 -13.98 -15.38 -3.95
CA GLU A 206 -14.64 -16.19 -4.99
C GLU A 206 -14.11 -15.87 -6.39
N LEU A 207 -13.92 -14.58 -6.70
CA LEU A 207 -13.34 -14.13 -7.96
C LEU A 207 -11.88 -14.60 -8.15
N ILE A 208 -11.07 -14.51 -7.08
CA ILE A 208 -9.69 -14.96 -7.10
C ILE A 208 -9.60 -16.48 -7.26
N GLU A 209 -10.44 -17.24 -6.55
CA GLU A 209 -10.47 -18.70 -6.58
C GLU A 209 -10.95 -19.24 -7.94
N ALA A 210 -11.87 -18.53 -8.58
CA ALA A 210 -12.35 -18.90 -9.91
C ALA A 210 -11.25 -18.83 -10.98
N ASP A 211 -10.42 -17.79 -10.96
CA ASP A 211 -9.28 -17.63 -11.86
C ASP A 211 -8.19 -16.74 -11.25
N PRO A 212 -7.20 -17.32 -10.55
CA PRO A 212 -6.10 -16.57 -9.96
C PRO A 212 -5.21 -15.84 -10.99
N GLN A 213 -5.15 -16.30 -12.23
CA GLN A 213 -4.37 -15.62 -13.26
C GLN A 213 -5.10 -14.39 -13.79
N ALA A 214 -6.41 -14.48 -14.01
CA ALA A 214 -7.22 -13.32 -14.36
C ALA A 214 -7.24 -12.26 -13.24
N ALA A 215 -7.15 -12.69 -11.98
CA ALA A 215 -7.02 -11.78 -10.83
C ALA A 215 -5.68 -11.00 -10.83
N LEU A 216 -4.67 -11.44 -11.56
CA LEU A 216 -3.34 -10.83 -11.69
C LEU A 216 -3.08 -10.27 -13.08
N ASP A 217 -4.11 -10.16 -13.93
CA ASP A 217 -4.00 -9.61 -15.27
C ASP A 217 -4.39 -8.13 -15.30
N PRO A 218 -3.43 -7.19 -15.48
CA PRO A 218 -3.72 -5.75 -15.53
C PRO A 218 -4.61 -5.35 -16.70
N LEU A 219 -4.63 -6.14 -17.78
CA LEU A 219 -5.45 -5.90 -18.96
C LEU A 219 -6.80 -6.64 -18.91
N GLY A 220 -6.98 -7.48 -17.90
CA GLY A 220 -8.19 -8.29 -17.72
C GLY A 220 -9.33 -7.54 -17.06
N SER A 221 -10.51 -8.16 -17.07
CA SER A 221 -11.71 -7.56 -16.46
C SER A 221 -11.86 -7.86 -14.95
N VAL A 222 -11.12 -8.84 -14.42
CA VAL A 222 -11.27 -9.29 -13.01
C VAL A 222 -10.54 -8.35 -12.05
N LEU A 223 -9.29 -7.98 -12.34
CA LEU A 223 -8.49 -7.12 -11.46
C LEU A 223 -9.15 -5.75 -11.19
N PRO A 224 -9.73 -5.03 -12.17
CA PRO A 224 -10.49 -3.81 -11.91
C PRO A 224 -11.63 -3.97 -10.91
N VAL A 225 -12.36 -5.10 -11.00
CA VAL A 225 -13.46 -5.40 -10.06
C VAL A 225 -12.92 -5.65 -8.66
N LEU A 226 -11.82 -6.38 -8.52
CA LEU A 226 -11.16 -6.65 -7.23
C LEU A 226 -10.67 -5.36 -6.58
N ILE A 227 -10.04 -4.46 -7.34
CA ILE A 227 -9.57 -3.15 -6.86
C ILE A 227 -10.74 -2.33 -6.33
N ARG A 228 -11.80 -2.19 -7.14
CA ARG A 228 -12.99 -1.44 -6.73
C ARG A 228 -13.57 -1.97 -5.43
N ARG A 229 -13.80 -3.30 -5.33
CA ARG A 229 -14.36 -3.92 -4.12
C ARG A 229 -13.47 -3.72 -2.90
N ALA A 230 -12.15 -3.84 -3.04
CA ALA A 230 -11.21 -3.59 -1.94
C ALA A 230 -11.26 -2.13 -1.47
N ILE A 231 -11.36 -1.17 -2.40
CA ILE A 231 -11.53 0.25 -2.08
C ILE A 231 -12.87 0.50 -1.38
N GLU A 232 -13.97 -0.10 -1.85
CA GLU A 232 -15.30 0.00 -1.23
C GLU A 232 -15.28 -0.49 0.23
N VAL A 233 -14.62 -1.63 0.50
CA VAL A 233 -14.40 -2.13 1.87
C VAL A 233 -13.63 -1.11 2.70
N LYS A 234 -12.52 -0.60 2.18
CA LYS A 234 -11.71 0.37 2.92
C LYS A 234 -12.46 1.67 3.16
N ALA A 235 -13.13 2.21 2.16
CA ALA A 235 -13.91 3.44 2.25
C ALA A 235 -15.00 3.34 3.32
N SER A 236 -15.73 2.21 3.36
CA SER A 236 -16.78 1.98 4.37
C SER A 236 -16.22 1.93 5.79
N VAL A 237 -15.06 1.29 5.99
CA VAL A 237 -14.41 1.20 7.31
C VAL A 237 -13.85 2.56 7.75
N VAL A 238 -13.26 3.32 6.83
CA VAL A 238 -12.75 4.68 7.10
C VAL A 238 -13.89 5.62 7.45
N ALA A 239 -14.99 5.58 6.71
CA ALA A 239 -16.17 6.39 6.99
C ALA A 239 -16.77 6.11 8.38
N ALA A 240 -16.73 4.84 8.82
CA ALA A 240 -17.26 4.45 10.13
C ALA A 240 -16.30 4.80 11.30
N ASP A 241 -14.99 4.91 11.06
CA ASP A 241 -13.98 5.20 12.08
C ASP A 241 -12.75 5.89 11.46
N GLU A 242 -12.87 7.17 11.19
CA GLU A 242 -11.84 7.96 10.49
C GLU A 242 -10.48 7.94 11.22
N LYS A 243 -10.48 8.06 12.55
CA LYS A 243 -9.26 8.21 13.37
C LYS A 243 -8.76 6.92 14.02
N GLU A 244 -9.26 5.75 13.57
CA GLU A 244 -8.86 4.45 14.11
C GLU A 244 -9.01 4.34 15.64
N SER A 245 -10.16 4.77 16.13
CA SER A 245 -10.47 4.72 17.56
C SER A 245 -10.91 3.31 18.01
N ALA A 246 -11.57 2.54 17.13
CA ALA A 246 -12.10 1.20 17.44
C ALA A 246 -12.27 0.29 16.22
N LEU A 247 -13.21 0.61 15.29
CA LEU A 247 -13.61 -0.28 14.20
C LEU A 247 -12.51 -0.42 13.14
N ARG A 248 -11.82 0.66 12.80
CA ARG A 248 -10.79 0.67 11.75
C ARG A 248 -9.63 -0.27 12.06
N GLU A 249 -9.48 -0.70 13.32
CA GLU A 249 -8.48 -1.72 13.71
C GLU A 249 -8.65 -3.04 12.91
N ILE A 250 -9.86 -3.35 12.38
CA ILE A 250 -10.07 -4.56 11.56
C ILE A 250 -9.20 -4.60 10.31
N LEU A 251 -8.81 -3.44 9.77
CA LEU A 251 -7.86 -3.34 8.66
C LEU A 251 -6.45 -3.85 9.02
N ASN A 252 -6.15 -3.98 10.32
CA ASN A 252 -4.90 -4.56 10.80
C ASN A 252 -4.93 -6.09 10.91
N TYR A 253 -5.91 -6.76 10.27
CA TYR A 253 -5.92 -8.22 10.16
C TYR A 253 -4.63 -8.71 9.50
N GLY A 254 -3.91 -9.61 10.18
CA GLY A 254 -2.57 -10.09 9.76
C GLY A 254 -1.39 -9.16 10.11
N HIS A 255 -1.61 -7.87 10.32
CA HIS A 255 -0.54 -6.87 10.45
C HIS A 255 0.31 -6.98 11.71
N THR A 256 -0.21 -7.53 12.81
CA THR A 256 0.57 -7.66 14.04
C THR A 256 1.83 -8.51 13.84
N LEU A 257 1.74 -9.62 13.10
CA LEU A 257 2.91 -10.42 12.73
C LEU A 257 3.66 -9.82 11.54
N ALA A 258 2.94 -9.28 10.55
CA ALA A 258 3.56 -8.69 9.36
C ALA A 258 4.58 -7.60 9.72
N HIS A 259 4.23 -6.64 10.58
CA HIS A 259 5.13 -5.57 11.02
C HIS A 259 6.36 -6.12 11.77
N ALA A 260 6.21 -7.20 12.55
CA ALA A 260 7.33 -7.85 13.20
C ALA A 260 8.28 -8.50 12.19
N ILE A 261 7.75 -9.14 11.13
CA ILE A 261 8.53 -9.68 10.02
C ILE A 261 9.25 -8.56 9.28
N GLU A 262 8.54 -7.49 8.88
CA GLU A 262 9.14 -6.35 8.20
C GLU A 262 10.31 -5.75 8.99
N ARG A 263 10.15 -5.61 10.31
CA ARG A 263 11.20 -5.11 11.20
C ARG A 263 12.40 -6.04 11.25
N ARG A 264 12.19 -7.37 11.38
CA ARG A 264 13.25 -8.38 11.37
C ARG A 264 14.02 -8.37 10.06
N GLU A 265 13.31 -8.28 8.94
CA GLU A 265 13.87 -8.24 7.59
C GLU A 265 14.47 -6.86 7.23
N ARG A 266 14.48 -5.92 8.18
CA ARG A 266 14.95 -4.54 7.96
C ARG A 266 14.27 -3.90 6.75
N TYR A 267 12.95 -4.16 6.61
CA TYR A 267 12.07 -3.65 5.55
C TYR A 267 12.49 -4.04 4.12
N ARG A 268 13.29 -5.09 3.96
CA ARG A 268 13.66 -5.63 2.65
C ARG A 268 12.61 -6.56 2.05
N TRP A 269 11.75 -7.12 2.89
CA TRP A 269 10.57 -7.83 2.42
C TRP A 269 9.49 -6.85 2.00
N ARG A 270 8.76 -7.20 0.92
CA ARG A 270 7.58 -6.44 0.51
C ARG A 270 6.50 -6.55 1.57
N HIS A 271 5.82 -5.46 1.82
CA HIS A 271 4.74 -5.38 2.80
C HIS A 271 3.71 -6.50 2.62
N GLY A 272 3.16 -6.67 1.40
CA GLY A 272 2.16 -7.70 1.12
C GLY A 272 2.64 -9.14 1.34
N ALA A 273 3.95 -9.42 1.15
CA ALA A 273 4.50 -10.72 1.48
C ALA A 273 4.46 -10.98 3.00
N ALA A 274 4.77 -9.98 3.80
CA ALA A 274 4.68 -10.07 5.26
C ALA A 274 3.21 -10.17 5.73
N VAL A 275 2.31 -9.39 5.12
CA VAL A 275 0.86 -9.43 5.40
C VAL A 275 0.28 -10.79 5.06
N SER A 276 0.66 -11.40 3.95
CA SER A 276 0.22 -12.75 3.57
C SER A 276 0.52 -13.79 4.65
N VAL A 277 1.76 -13.82 5.16
CA VAL A 277 2.14 -14.69 6.28
C VAL A 277 1.35 -14.35 7.54
N GLY A 278 1.16 -13.06 7.80
CA GLY A 278 0.38 -12.57 8.93
C GLY A 278 -1.09 -12.97 8.90
N LEU A 279 -1.72 -12.98 7.71
CA LEU A 279 -3.11 -13.42 7.51
C LEU A 279 -3.27 -14.90 7.86
N VAL A 280 -2.38 -15.75 7.33
CA VAL A 280 -2.37 -17.18 7.65
C VAL A 280 -2.16 -17.42 9.15
N PHE A 281 -1.24 -16.68 9.76
CA PHE A 281 -1.00 -16.78 11.20
C PHE A 281 -2.24 -16.39 12.02
N ALA A 282 -2.90 -15.28 11.67
CA ALA A 282 -4.08 -14.82 12.40
C ALA A 282 -5.27 -15.79 12.24
N ALA A 283 -5.44 -16.38 11.05
CA ALA A 283 -6.44 -17.41 10.79
C ALA A 283 -6.19 -18.68 11.63
N GLU A 284 -4.94 -19.16 11.67
CA GLU A 284 -4.57 -20.33 12.49
C GLU A 284 -4.72 -20.04 13.99
N LEU A 285 -4.38 -18.82 14.43
CA LEU A 285 -4.57 -18.40 15.81
C LEU A 285 -6.06 -18.43 16.20
N ALA A 286 -6.93 -17.94 15.32
CA ALA A 286 -8.39 -18.00 15.50
C ALA A 286 -8.89 -19.45 15.54
N ARG A 287 -8.42 -20.31 14.63
CA ARG A 287 -8.78 -21.73 14.58
C ARG A 287 -8.37 -22.46 15.85
N LEU A 288 -7.16 -22.28 16.32
CA LEU A 288 -6.69 -22.88 17.57
C LEU A 288 -7.43 -22.36 18.81
N GLY A 289 -7.95 -21.13 18.72
CA GLY A 289 -8.82 -20.51 19.71
C GLY A 289 -10.28 -20.95 19.65
N GLY A 290 -10.66 -21.82 18.70
CA GLY A 290 -12.03 -22.30 18.51
C GLY A 290 -12.99 -21.22 17.94
N ARG A 291 -12.45 -20.16 17.29
CA ARG A 291 -13.21 -19.04 16.76
C ARG A 291 -13.44 -19.13 15.25
N LEU A 292 -12.53 -19.81 14.54
CA LEU A 292 -12.61 -20.02 13.10
C LEU A 292 -12.58 -21.52 12.78
N ASP A 293 -13.38 -21.95 11.84
CA ASP A 293 -13.39 -23.33 11.37
C ASP A 293 -12.12 -23.66 10.55
N ALA A 294 -11.82 -24.97 10.42
CA ALA A 294 -10.62 -25.42 9.75
C ALA A 294 -10.63 -25.16 8.24
N ALA A 295 -11.79 -25.19 7.60
CA ALA A 295 -11.92 -24.97 6.16
C ALA A 295 -11.63 -23.50 5.82
N THR A 296 -12.18 -22.57 6.58
CA THR A 296 -11.89 -21.13 6.40
C THR A 296 -10.43 -20.80 6.69
N ALA A 297 -9.82 -21.42 7.71
CA ALA A 297 -8.38 -21.24 7.98
C ALA A 297 -7.50 -21.79 6.82
N GLN A 298 -7.86 -22.93 6.24
CA GLN A 298 -7.16 -23.50 5.09
C GLN A 298 -7.35 -22.61 3.85
N ARG A 299 -8.55 -22.07 3.63
CA ARG A 299 -8.87 -21.15 2.52
C ARG A 299 -7.90 -19.96 2.44
N HIS A 300 -7.43 -19.43 3.60
CA HIS A 300 -6.39 -18.37 3.61
C HIS A 300 -5.12 -18.82 2.90
N ARG A 301 -4.65 -20.04 3.18
CA ARG A 301 -3.44 -20.57 2.54
C ARG A 301 -3.65 -20.77 1.05
N ASP A 302 -4.76 -21.37 0.69
CA ASP A 302 -5.03 -21.78 -0.69
C ASP A 302 -5.13 -20.57 -1.62
N VAL A 303 -5.88 -19.52 -1.22
CA VAL A 303 -6.02 -18.29 -1.99
C VAL A 303 -4.68 -17.55 -2.12
N LEU A 304 -3.90 -17.43 -1.04
CA LEU A 304 -2.63 -16.71 -1.07
C LEU A 304 -1.58 -17.47 -1.89
N VAL A 305 -1.53 -18.80 -1.78
CA VAL A 305 -0.64 -19.65 -2.61
C VAL A 305 -1.01 -19.56 -4.08
N ALA A 306 -2.30 -19.58 -4.44
CA ALA A 306 -2.78 -19.47 -5.81
C ALA A 306 -2.32 -18.16 -6.47
N LEU A 307 -2.17 -17.09 -5.70
CA LEU A 307 -1.64 -15.80 -6.16
C LEU A 307 -0.10 -15.72 -6.15
N GLY A 308 0.60 -16.77 -5.67
CA GLY A 308 2.06 -16.77 -5.55
C GLY A 308 2.60 -16.02 -4.33
N LEU A 309 1.76 -15.74 -3.35
CA LEU A 309 2.17 -15.10 -2.09
C LEU A 309 2.75 -16.12 -1.10
N PRO A 310 3.75 -15.76 -0.26
CA PRO A 310 4.29 -16.63 0.75
C PRO A 310 3.28 -16.84 1.89
N VAL A 311 3.16 -18.08 2.37
CA VAL A 311 2.26 -18.48 3.46
C VAL A 311 3.01 -19.06 4.67
N THR A 312 4.34 -19.03 4.62
CA THR A 312 5.23 -19.54 5.68
C THR A 312 6.38 -18.58 5.91
N TYR A 313 6.94 -18.65 7.11
CA TYR A 313 8.12 -17.89 7.50
C TYR A 313 9.04 -18.81 8.34
N ASP A 314 10.25 -18.32 8.67
CA ASP A 314 11.22 -19.03 9.49
C ASP A 314 10.64 -19.35 10.88
N ALA A 315 10.52 -20.64 11.19
CA ALA A 315 9.95 -21.11 12.46
C ALA A 315 10.82 -20.72 13.68
N ASP A 316 12.13 -20.65 13.50
CA ASP A 316 13.09 -20.33 14.57
C ASP A 316 13.07 -18.83 14.91
N ALA A 317 12.51 -18.00 14.04
CA ALA A 317 12.35 -16.56 14.26
C ALA A 317 11.27 -16.19 15.28
N LEU A 318 10.39 -17.11 15.64
CA LEU A 318 9.22 -16.80 16.48
C LEU A 318 9.55 -16.10 17.81
N PRO A 319 10.57 -16.49 18.59
CA PRO A 319 10.90 -15.80 19.83
C PRO A 319 11.28 -14.33 19.62
N GLU A 320 12.00 -14.02 18.54
CA GLU A 320 12.37 -12.66 18.15
C GLU A 320 11.14 -11.84 17.70
N LEU A 321 10.30 -12.43 16.85
CA LEU A 321 9.06 -11.83 16.39
C LEU A 321 8.10 -11.49 17.53
N LEU A 322 7.98 -12.39 18.53
CA LEU A 322 7.21 -12.13 19.75
C LEU A 322 7.78 -10.93 20.53
N GLY A 323 9.10 -10.79 20.55
CA GLY A 323 9.76 -9.62 21.14
C GLY A 323 9.39 -8.30 20.43
N TYR A 324 9.41 -8.30 19.10
CA TYR A 324 9.01 -7.12 18.30
C TYR A 324 7.53 -6.80 18.48
N MET A 325 6.64 -7.79 18.42
CA MET A 325 5.21 -7.60 18.64
C MET A 325 4.89 -7.05 20.03
N ALA A 326 5.62 -7.49 21.07
CA ALA A 326 5.45 -6.99 22.44
C ALA A 326 5.98 -5.57 22.61
N GLY A 327 7.06 -5.21 21.90
CA GLY A 327 7.67 -3.87 21.92
C GLY A 327 6.78 -2.80 21.32
N ASP A 328 6.13 -3.11 20.21
CA ASP A 328 5.20 -2.22 19.49
C ASP A 328 3.96 -1.85 20.34
N LYS A 329 3.57 -2.73 21.27
CA LYS A 329 2.38 -2.57 22.12
C LYS A 329 2.63 -2.20 23.59
N LYS A 330 3.87 -1.95 23.98
CA LYS A 330 4.21 -1.48 25.36
C LYS A 330 3.53 -0.15 25.71
N THR A 331 3.10 0.61 24.72
CA THR A 331 2.37 1.87 24.92
C THR A 331 0.89 1.68 25.29
N ARG A 332 0.33 0.47 25.15
CA ARG A 332 -1.09 0.18 25.48
C ARG A 332 -1.18 -1.06 26.41
N SER A 333 -0.87 -0.92 27.69
CA SER A 333 -1.10 -1.92 28.75
C SER A 333 -0.42 -3.29 28.66
N GLY A 334 0.59 -3.52 27.80
CA GLY A 334 1.43 -4.75 27.83
C GLY A 334 0.76 -6.06 27.39
N VAL A 335 -0.47 -6.03 26.85
CA VAL A 335 -1.21 -7.19 26.37
C VAL A 335 -1.14 -7.22 24.84
N LEU A 336 -0.71 -8.35 24.27
CA LEU A 336 -0.73 -8.55 22.81
C LEU A 336 -2.19 -8.66 22.34
N ARG A 337 -2.48 -7.89 21.28
CA ARG A 337 -3.77 -7.90 20.60
C ARG A 337 -3.60 -8.35 19.16
N PHE A 338 -4.54 -9.17 18.70
CA PHE A 338 -4.63 -9.59 17.32
C PHE A 338 -6.05 -9.33 16.81
N VAL A 339 -6.13 -8.80 15.62
CA VAL A 339 -7.35 -8.93 14.85
C VAL A 339 -7.40 -10.36 14.36
N VAL A 340 -8.52 -11.02 14.56
CA VAL A 340 -8.82 -12.41 14.15
C VAL A 340 -10.19 -12.46 13.50
N LEU A 341 -10.60 -13.62 12.97
CA LEU A 341 -11.95 -13.80 12.46
C LEU A 341 -12.77 -14.72 13.38
N ASP A 342 -14.03 -14.36 13.60
CA ASP A 342 -15.07 -15.17 14.22
C ASP A 342 -15.93 -15.90 13.17
N GLY A 343 -15.44 -16.01 11.97
CA GLY A 343 -16.03 -16.51 10.75
C GLY A 343 -15.71 -15.59 9.59
N LEU A 344 -15.96 -16.05 8.37
CA LEU A 344 -15.75 -15.26 7.16
C LEU A 344 -16.55 -13.95 7.20
N GLY A 345 -15.91 -12.82 6.92
CA GLY A 345 -16.53 -11.49 6.99
C GLY A 345 -16.86 -11.02 8.41
N ARG A 346 -16.40 -11.70 9.44
CA ARG A 346 -16.69 -11.35 10.85
C ARG A 346 -15.39 -11.13 11.63
N PRO A 347 -14.75 -9.97 11.49
CA PRO A 347 -13.55 -9.65 12.24
C PRO A 347 -13.86 -9.44 13.73
N GLY A 348 -12.94 -9.90 14.58
CA GLY A 348 -12.99 -9.78 16.02
C GLY A 348 -11.62 -9.54 16.60
N ARG A 349 -11.53 -9.43 17.93
CA ARG A 349 -10.27 -9.21 18.66
C ARG A 349 -9.93 -10.42 19.51
N LEU A 350 -8.64 -10.79 19.54
CA LEU A 350 -8.09 -11.74 20.47
C LEU A 350 -7.02 -11.05 21.33
N GLU A 351 -7.24 -11.03 22.63
CA GLU A 351 -6.34 -10.45 23.61
C GLU A 351 -5.81 -11.56 24.54
N GLY A 352 -4.54 -11.49 24.94
CA GLY A 352 -4.01 -12.38 25.95
C GLY A 352 -2.63 -12.96 25.68
N ARG A 353 -2.22 -13.90 26.54
CA ARG A 353 -0.91 -14.58 26.45
C ARG A 353 -0.97 -15.69 25.39
N ILE A 354 -0.47 -15.44 24.20
CA ILE A 354 -0.45 -16.37 23.05
C ILE A 354 0.25 -17.68 23.38
N ARG A 355 1.17 -17.72 24.35
CA ARG A 355 1.86 -18.96 24.80
C ARG A 355 0.90 -20.11 25.12
N ARG A 356 -0.40 -19.84 25.38
CA ARG A 356 -1.42 -20.85 25.65
C ARG A 356 -1.88 -21.60 24.41
N TYR A 357 -1.80 -20.98 23.23
CA TYR A 357 -2.26 -21.50 21.94
C TYR A 357 -1.12 -22.05 21.09
N TRP A 358 0.12 -21.69 21.42
CA TRP A 358 1.29 -22.10 20.69
C TRP A 358 1.95 -23.32 21.34
N ARG A 359 1.67 -24.52 20.79
CA ARG A 359 2.57 -25.66 20.88
C ARG A 359 3.18 -25.88 19.52
N PRO A 360 4.51 -26.01 19.35
CA PRO A 360 5.14 -26.20 18.07
C PRO A 360 4.75 -27.58 17.51
N ARG A 361 3.68 -27.62 16.71
CA ARG A 361 3.38 -28.66 15.75
C ARG A 361 3.42 -28.07 14.37
N MET A 362 4.62 -27.67 13.95
CA MET A 362 4.88 -27.52 12.52
C MET A 362 5.11 -28.89 11.92
N PRO A 363 4.53 -29.22 10.75
CA PRO A 363 4.93 -30.41 10.02
C PRO A 363 6.41 -30.28 9.67
N LYS A 364 7.20 -31.31 10.00
CA LYS A 364 8.57 -31.48 9.54
C LYS A 364 8.56 -31.81 8.06
N SER A 365 8.38 -30.80 7.21
CA SER A 365 8.66 -30.92 5.79
C SER A 365 9.22 -29.57 5.32
N PRO A 366 10.47 -29.56 4.85
CA PRO A 366 11.00 -28.36 4.21
C PRO A 366 10.35 -28.22 2.85
N VAL A 367 9.36 -27.33 2.74
CA VAL A 367 9.00 -26.82 1.44
C VAL A 367 10.16 -25.90 1.01
N PRO A 368 10.76 -26.09 -0.19
CA PRO A 368 11.91 -25.31 -0.58
C PRO A 368 11.53 -23.83 -0.62
N VAL A 369 12.13 -23.04 0.22
CA VAL A 369 12.10 -21.59 0.12
C VAL A 369 12.75 -21.24 -1.22
N MET A 370 12.00 -20.67 -2.17
CA MET A 370 12.60 -20.03 -3.33
C MET A 370 13.61 -19.01 -2.81
N ARG A 371 14.88 -19.35 -2.92
CA ARG A 371 15.98 -18.40 -2.68
C ARG A 371 15.71 -17.20 -3.57
N ALA A 372 15.66 -16.03 -2.97
CA ALA A 372 15.69 -14.78 -3.70
C ALA A 372 16.80 -14.88 -4.74
N VAL A 373 16.42 -14.80 -6.02
CA VAL A 373 17.38 -14.71 -7.12
C VAL A 373 18.13 -13.40 -6.90
N HIS A 374 19.37 -13.53 -6.43
CA HIS A 374 20.33 -12.44 -6.47
C HIS A 374 20.58 -12.13 -7.94
N MET A 375 19.97 -11.08 -8.48
CA MET A 375 20.46 -10.48 -9.70
C MET A 375 21.88 -9.97 -9.42
N ARG A 376 22.88 -10.75 -9.85
CA ARG A 376 24.24 -10.26 -9.99
C ARG A 376 24.18 -9.09 -10.96
N ARG A 377 24.52 -7.91 -10.48
CA ARG A 377 24.94 -6.81 -11.36
C ARG A 377 26.07 -7.34 -12.22
N GLY A 378 25.91 -7.30 -13.54
CA GLY A 378 26.91 -7.68 -14.48
C GLY A 378 28.17 -6.84 -14.25
N ALA A 379 29.23 -7.49 -13.84
CA ALA A 379 30.55 -6.93 -13.90
C ALA A 379 30.88 -6.78 -15.39
N GLY A 380 31.06 -5.55 -15.83
CA GLY A 380 31.61 -5.27 -17.14
C GLY A 380 32.96 -5.94 -17.28
N SER A 381 33.14 -6.69 -18.36
CA SER A 381 34.38 -7.26 -18.79
C SER A 381 35.34 -6.13 -19.16
N GLU A 382 36.37 -5.88 -18.34
CA GLU A 382 37.59 -5.28 -18.79
C GLU A 382 38.42 -6.39 -19.48
N ASP A 383 38.30 -6.44 -20.78
CA ASP A 383 39.30 -7.17 -21.59
C ASP A 383 40.55 -6.31 -21.76
N GLY A 384 41.65 -6.91 -21.33
CA GLY A 384 42.95 -6.36 -21.38
C GLY A 384 43.48 -6.19 -22.82
N LEU A 385 44.27 -5.18 -23.02
CA LEU A 385 45.23 -5.09 -24.10
C LEU A 385 46.63 -5.10 -23.50
N GLY A 386 47.33 -6.11 -23.97
CA GLY A 386 48.67 -6.47 -23.55
C GLY A 386 49.72 -5.44 -23.88
N THR A 387 50.71 -5.52 -23.08
CA THR A 387 52.01 -4.90 -23.21
C THR A 387 52.79 -5.50 -24.36
N GLU A 388 53.44 -4.69 -25.21
CA GLU A 388 54.77 -4.97 -25.74
C GLU A 388 55.58 -3.67 -25.90
N ARG A 389 56.66 -3.63 -25.13
CA ARG A 389 58.05 -3.23 -25.40
C ARG A 389 58.32 -2.06 -26.38
N THR A 390 58.86 -1.04 -25.92
CA THR A 390 60.31 -0.69 -25.88
C THR A 390 60.53 0.53 -25.02
#